data_7191eb239184b9cd6b4d50deafaadea9
#
_entry.id   7191eb239184b9cd6b4d50deafaadea9
#
_cell.length_a   1.000
_cell.length_b   1.000
_cell.length_c   1.000
_cell.angle_alpha   90.00
_cell.angle_beta   90.00
_cell.angle_gamma   90.00
#
_symmetry.space_group_name_H-M   'P 1'
#
loop_
_entity.id
_entity.type
_entity.pdbx_description
1 polymer ?
#
loop_
_entity_poly.entity_id
_entity_poly.type
_entity_poly.pdbx_seq_one_letter_code
_entity_poly.pdbx_strand_id
1 'polypeptide(L)'
;MNEKASVTERGAVLLGKHLACDAFDETRPLRVVTHAHADHTIGLPQSLKKNKKVLMTKGTRDLIEAMQGRHSLHRANVEALDYGETITYEDEHITLHKADHILGAAQVMVEDNEGKRIVFTGDFRIDQTPILPSDVLVIEATYGSPHCRRRFHKDTHNSLITLVERGLKQGPVYIFGYNGKIQEVMQILNNANINVPFIVPENVYHISRVCEKHNMRLGKLMLQNELEAFELLEKNSPYIGFYHMHSRNRIGLDNFRISISGWEFYSAIRQTGEKEYLVALSDHSDFDGLLEYVRQSKPKLVITDNFRVHYGETLAKEIRKHLGITAVALPKNSLF
;
A
#
# COMPACT_ATOMS: atom_id res chain seq x y z
N MET A 1 6.78 18.25 -26.43
CA MET A 1 5.50 17.67 -25.97
C MET A 1 5.24 18.28 -24.60
N ASN A 2 4.16 19.02 -24.43
CA ASN A 2 3.74 19.53 -23.10
C ASN A 2 3.16 18.33 -22.34
N GLU A 3 4.02 17.53 -21.74
CA GLU A 3 3.60 16.42 -20.90
C GLU A 3 3.04 16.99 -19.61
N LYS A 4 1.71 16.89 -19.45
CA LYS A 4 1.01 17.36 -18.23
C LYS A 4 1.26 16.44 -17.02
N ALA A 5 2.19 15.49 -17.10
CA ALA A 5 2.59 14.59 -16.01
C ALA A 5 4.09 14.26 -16.07
N SER A 6 4.68 14.03 -14.91
CA SER A 6 6.09 13.63 -14.77
C SER A 6 6.35 12.97 -13.41
N VAL A 7 7.47 12.26 -13.27
CA VAL A 7 8.02 11.83 -11.97
C VAL A 7 9.39 12.45 -11.80
N THR A 8 9.60 13.15 -10.70
CA THR A 8 10.85 13.87 -10.41
C THR A 8 11.91 12.94 -9.80
N GLU A 9 13.18 13.33 -9.85
CA GLU A 9 14.29 12.63 -9.20
C GLU A 9 14.18 12.58 -7.67
N ARG A 10 13.24 13.32 -7.08
CA ARG A 10 12.93 13.31 -5.64
C ARG A 10 11.64 12.54 -5.31
N GLY A 11 11.06 11.84 -6.29
CA GLY A 11 9.89 10.98 -6.13
C GLY A 11 8.54 11.70 -6.13
N ALA A 12 8.49 13.00 -6.45
CA ALA A 12 7.22 13.67 -6.64
C ALA A 12 6.62 13.29 -8.00
N VAL A 13 5.39 12.79 -7.99
CA VAL A 13 4.59 12.58 -9.18
C VAL A 13 3.82 13.85 -9.48
N LEU A 14 4.17 14.54 -10.55
CA LEU A 14 3.55 15.79 -10.97
C LEU A 14 2.37 15.50 -11.90
N LEU A 15 1.20 16.02 -11.58
CA LEU A 15 -0.02 15.90 -12.39
C LEU A 15 -0.56 17.29 -12.68
N GLY A 16 -0.88 17.55 -13.95
CA GLY A 16 -1.36 18.86 -14.39
C GLY A 16 -0.35 19.98 -14.13
N LYS A 17 -0.87 21.15 -13.81
CA LYS A 17 -0.07 22.37 -13.55
C LYS A 17 0.20 22.57 -12.06
N HIS A 18 -0.70 22.08 -11.18
CA HIS A 18 -0.77 22.54 -9.80
C HIS A 18 -0.49 21.46 -8.75
N LEU A 19 -0.50 20.17 -9.12
CA LEU A 19 -0.47 19.07 -8.18
C LEU A 19 0.85 18.30 -8.19
N ALA A 20 1.38 18.01 -7.00
CA ALA A 20 2.39 16.98 -6.74
C ALA A 20 1.80 15.86 -5.87
N CYS A 21 2.11 14.60 -6.15
CA CYS A 21 1.74 13.46 -5.32
C CYS A 21 2.98 12.87 -4.65
N ASP A 22 2.81 12.39 -3.42
CA ASP A 22 3.70 11.49 -2.64
C ASP A 22 5.08 12.03 -2.25
N ALA A 23 5.60 13.07 -2.88
CA ALA A 23 6.76 13.79 -2.38
C ALA A 23 6.57 15.31 -2.50
N PHE A 24 7.34 16.06 -1.72
CA PHE A 24 7.30 17.54 -1.79
C PHE A 24 7.94 18.03 -3.07
N ASP A 25 7.24 18.91 -3.77
CA ASP A 25 7.78 19.70 -4.88
C ASP A 25 7.44 21.18 -4.70
N GLU A 26 8.45 22.05 -4.76
CA GLU A 26 8.29 23.48 -4.48
C GLU A 26 7.58 24.25 -5.59
N THR A 27 7.49 23.68 -6.79
CA THR A 27 6.82 24.29 -7.95
C THR A 27 5.32 24.07 -7.94
N ARG A 28 4.80 23.21 -7.03
CA ARG A 28 3.38 22.81 -6.97
C ARG A 28 2.72 23.34 -5.71
N PRO A 29 1.64 24.13 -5.84
CA PRO A 29 0.92 24.68 -4.69
C PRO A 29 0.12 23.62 -3.92
N LEU A 30 -0.27 22.53 -4.58
CA LEU A 30 -1.05 21.45 -4.01
C LEU A 30 -0.22 20.18 -3.88
N ARG A 31 -0.51 19.41 -2.84
CA ARG A 31 0.00 18.06 -2.65
C ARG A 31 -1.12 17.08 -2.36
N VAL A 32 -1.05 15.89 -2.96
CA VAL A 32 -1.78 14.70 -2.51
C VAL A 32 -0.80 13.71 -1.86
N VAL A 33 -1.21 13.09 -0.74
CA VAL A 33 -0.59 11.89 -0.20
C VAL A 33 -1.52 10.73 -0.52
N THR A 34 -1.08 9.82 -1.39
CA THR A 34 -1.93 8.71 -1.86
C THR A 34 -2.22 7.70 -0.76
N HIS A 35 -1.22 7.39 0.08
CA HIS A 35 -1.36 6.50 1.23
C HIS A 35 -0.22 6.70 2.26
N ALA A 36 -0.30 5.98 3.39
CA ALA A 36 0.51 6.26 4.57
C ALA A 36 1.90 5.58 4.61
N HIS A 37 2.34 4.88 3.57
CA HIS A 37 3.70 4.31 3.54
C HIS A 37 4.77 5.40 3.49
N ALA A 38 5.96 5.10 4.01
CA ALA A 38 7.01 6.09 4.23
C ALA A 38 7.53 6.74 2.94
N ASP A 39 7.64 5.97 1.87
CA ASP A 39 8.09 6.41 0.54
C ASP A 39 7.05 7.25 -0.22
N HIS A 40 5.81 7.31 0.28
CA HIS A 40 4.73 8.18 -0.21
C HIS A 40 4.50 9.42 0.68
N THR A 41 5.20 9.50 1.82
CA THR A 41 5.15 10.66 2.72
C THR A 41 6.42 11.51 2.71
N ILE A 42 7.30 11.31 1.71
CA ILE A 42 8.57 12.03 1.56
C ILE A 42 8.34 13.54 1.56
N GLY A 43 9.02 14.27 2.45
CA GLY A 43 8.90 15.73 2.53
C GLY A 43 7.54 16.22 3.05
N LEU A 44 6.74 15.39 3.74
CA LEU A 44 5.47 15.82 4.31
C LEU A 44 5.60 17.03 5.26
N PRO A 45 6.61 17.11 6.16
CA PRO A 45 6.80 18.30 6.99
C PRO A 45 7.03 19.59 6.19
N GLN A 46 7.70 19.52 5.04
CA GLN A 46 7.89 20.65 4.13
C GLN A 46 6.56 21.05 3.48
N SER A 47 5.76 20.06 3.03
CA SER A 47 4.44 20.30 2.45
C SER A 47 3.49 20.96 3.43
N LEU A 48 3.47 20.53 4.68
CA LEU A 48 2.66 21.12 5.75
C LEU A 48 3.01 22.59 6.05
N LYS A 49 4.22 23.02 5.66
CA LYS A 49 4.67 24.42 5.84
C LYS A 49 4.47 25.28 4.59
N LYS A 50 4.61 24.69 3.39
CA LYS A 50 4.78 25.45 2.15
C LYS A 50 3.63 25.30 1.16
N ASN A 51 2.95 24.15 1.11
CA ASN A 51 1.85 23.95 0.19
C ASN A 51 0.59 24.71 0.64
N LYS A 52 -0.16 25.22 -0.30
CA LYS A 52 -1.47 25.85 -0.02
C LYS A 52 -2.47 24.85 0.53
N LYS A 53 -2.48 23.62 -0.04
CA LYS A 53 -3.27 22.50 0.48
C LYS A 53 -2.47 21.20 0.40
N VAL A 54 -2.67 20.34 1.40
CA VAL A 54 -2.22 18.96 1.45
C VAL A 54 -3.46 18.08 1.57
N LEU A 55 -3.71 17.28 0.55
CA LEU A 55 -4.91 16.49 0.36
C LEU A 55 -4.60 15.02 0.60
N MET A 56 -5.50 14.31 1.22
CA MET A 56 -5.44 12.87 1.43
C MET A 56 -6.81 12.33 1.80
N THR A 57 -6.97 11.01 1.83
CA THR A 57 -8.20 10.44 2.38
C THR A 57 -8.21 10.49 3.91
N LYS A 58 -9.41 10.38 4.51
CA LYS A 58 -9.55 10.28 5.99
C LYS A 58 -8.76 9.10 6.55
N GLY A 59 -8.78 7.95 5.86
CA GLY A 59 -8.02 6.76 6.29
C GLY A 59 -6.51 6.99 6.27
N THR A 60 -5.99 7.60 5.21
CA THR A 60 -4.56 7.96 5.09
C THR A 60 -4.15 8.94 6.19
N ARG A 61 -4.95 9.98 6.45
CA ARG A 61 -4.68 10.95 7.53
C ARG A 61 -4.58 10.26 8.90
N ASP A 62 -5.61 9.48 9.24
CA ASP A 62 -5.71 8.83 10.55
C ASP A 62 -4.57 7.81 10.75
N LEU A 63 -4.13 7.10 9.68
CA LEU A 63 -2.97 6.22 9.73
C LEU A 63 -1.66 6.98 9.94
N ILE A 64 -1.42 8.08 9.21
CA ILE A 64 -0.21 8.90 9.40
C ILE A 64 -0.16 9.43 10.83
N GLU A 65 -1.28 9.90 11.39
CA GLU A 65 -1.35 10.36 12.78
C GLU A 65 -1.04 9.25 13.79
N ALA A 66 -1.52 8.02 13.55
CA ALA A 66 -1.19 6.88 14.41
C ALA A 66 0.29 6.48 14.33
N MET A 67 0.92 6.64 13.16
CA MET A 67 2.31 6.26 12.92
C MET A 67 3.32 7.33 13.38
N GLN A 68 2.96 8.62 13.27
CA GLN A 68 3.86 9.75 13.50
C GLN A 68 3.54 10.57 14.78
N GLY A 69 2.49 10.18 15.53
CA GLY A 69 1.99 10.89 16.71
C GLY A 69 0.82 11.80 16.40
N ARG A 70 -0.04 11.97 17.42
CA ARG A 70 -1.27 12.77 17.33
C ARG A 70 -0.95 14.24 17.04
N HIS A 71 -1.80 14.89 16.24
CA HIS A 71 -1.79 16.32 15.89
C HIS A 71 -0.78 16.79 14.84
N SER A 72 -0.01 15.91 14.20
CA SER A 72 0.90 16.34 13.12
C SER A 72 0.14 16.92 11.91
N LEU A 73 -1.08 16.46 11.65
CA LEU A 73 -1.93 16.83 10.50
C LEU A 73 -3.13 17.75 10.83
N HIS A 74 -3.30 18.18 12.10
CA HIS A 74 -4.32 19.16 12.48
C HIS A 74 -3.86 20.58 12.10
N ARG A 75 -3.90 20.90 10.80
CA ARG A 75 -3.50 22.20 10.24
C ARG A 75 -4.54 22.70 9.27
N ALA A 76 -4.69 24.01 9.14
CA ALA A 76 -5.69 24.65 8.28
C ALA A 76 -5.51 24.31 6.78
N ASN A 77 -4.30 23.93 6.36
CA ASN A 77 -4.01 23.56 4.99
C ASN A 77 -4.08 22.05 4.71
N VAL A 78 -4.46 21.22 5.69
CA VAL A 78 -4.69 19.78 5.49
C VAL A 78 -6.17 19.52 5.30
N GLU A 79 -6.53 18.89 4.20
CA GLU A 79 -7.91 18.57 3.83
C GLU A 79 -8.05 17.06 3.59
N ALA A 80 -8.93 16.42 4.35
CA ALA A 80 -9.20 15.00 4.25
C ALA A 80 -10.49 14.78 3.44
N LEU A 81 -10.36 14.16 2.27
CA LEU A 81 -11.41 13.94 1.29
C LEU A 81 -12.02 12.54 1.41
N ASP A 82 -13.27 12.42 1.03
CA ASP A 82 -13.90 11.13 0.75
C ASP A 82 -13.55 10.66 -0.69
N TYR A 83 -13.63 9.37 -0.94
CA TYR A 83 -13.47 8.86 -2.31
C TYR A 83 -14.58 9.39 -3.21
N GLY A 84 -14.22 9.85 -4.41
CA GLY A 84 -15.10 10.47 -5.37
C GLY A 84 -15.38 11.96 -5.10
N GLU A 85 -14.93 12.49 -3.97
CA GLU A 85 -15.02 13.93 -3.72
C GLU A 85 -14.00 14.67 -4.59
N THR A 86 -14.48 15.72 -5.27
CA THR A 86 -13.69 16.53 -6.19
C THR A 86 -13.46 17.91 -5.61
N ILE A 87 -12.23 18.36 -5.63
CA ILE A 87 -11.89 19.76 -5.39
C ILE A 87 -11.49 20.44 -6.68
N THR A 88 -11.81 21.72 -6.78
CA THR A 88 -11.37 22.56 -7.90
C THR A 88 -10.28 23.49 -7.44
N TYR A 89 -9.20 23.54 -8.21
CA TYR A 89 -8.13 24.52 -8.02
C TYR A 89 -7.78 25.12 -9.37
N GLU A 90 -8.08 26.41 -9.52
CA GLU A 90 -7.95 27.14 -10.79
C GLU A 90 -8.68 26.42 -11.94
N ASP A 91 -7.96 25.93 -12.93
CA ASP A 91 -8.48 25.25 -14.13
C ASP A 91 -8.41 23.71 -14.04
N GLU A 92 -8.21 23.16 -12.85
CA GLU A 92 -8.08 21.72 -12.64
C GLU A 92 -9.05 21.19 -11.57
N HIS A 93 -9.63 20.03 -11.85
CA HIS A 93 -10.47 19.24 -10.95
C HIS A 93 -9.69 18.04 -10.45
N ILE A 94 -9.56 17.90 -9.13
CA ILE A 94 -8.77 16.85 -8.48
C ILE A 94 -9.71 15.93 -7.72
N THR A 95 -9.70 14.64 -8.04
CA THR A 95 -10.54 13.62 -7.41
C THR A 95 -9.70 12.46 -6.91
N LEU A 96 -9.98 12.01 -5.68
CA LEU A 96 -9.38 10.81 -5.11
C LEU A 96 -10.31 9.62 -5.31
N HIS A 97 -9.82 8.56 -5.95
CA HIS A 97 -10.53 7.30 -6.12
C HIS A 97 -9.89 6.20 -5.30
N LYS A 98 -10.68 5.20 -4.89
CA LYS A 98 -10.15 4.07 -4.10
C LYS A 98 -9.02 3.34 -4.86
N ALA A 99 -7.95 3.03 -4.16
CA ALA A 99 -6.97 2.02 -4.54
C ALA A 99 -7.02 0.87 -3.52
N ASP A 100 -7.00 -0.37 -3.99
CA ASP A 100 -6.92 -1.55 -3.12
C ASP A 100 -5.46 -1.79 -2.75
N HIS A 101 -5.05 -1.27 -1.61
CA HIS A 101 -3.69 -1.37 -1.08
C HIS A 101 -3.75 -1.41 0.46
N ILE A 102 -3.52 -0.31 1.13
CA ILE A 102 -3.75 -0.18 2.58
C ILE A 102 -4.95 0.75 2.85
N LEU A 103 -5.39 0.81 4.11
CA LEU A 103 -6.47 1.72 4.50
C LEU A 103 -6.21 3.15 3.98
N GLY A 104 -7.20 3.71 3.31
CA GLY A 104 -7.15 5.07 2.80
C GLY A 104 -6.39 5.26 1.49
N ALA A 105 -5.78 4.22 0.93
CA ALA A 105 -5.04 4.32 -0.32
C ALA A 105 -5.90 4.83 -1.48
N ALA A 106 -5.35 5.73 -2.28
CA ALA A 106 -6.07 6.42 -3.33
C ALA A 106 -5.29 6.51 -4.65
N GLN A 107 -6.02 6.34 -5.74
CA GLN A 107 -5.65 6.85 -7.05
C GLN A 107 -5.98 8.34 -7.12
N VAL A 108 -5.24 9.09 -7.91
CA VAL A 108 -5.41 10.54 -8.08
C VAL A 108 -5.76 10.84 -9.53
N MET A 109 -6.89 11.45 -9.78
CA MET A 109 -7.28 11.94 -11.11
C MET A 109 -7.28 13.47 -11.12
N VAL A 110 -6.62 14.05 -12.11
CA VAL A 110 -6.71 15.46 -12.46
C VAL A 110 -7.39 15.57 -13.81
N GLU A 111 -8.49 16.31 -13.87
CA GLU A 111 -9.18 16.64 -15.13
C GLU A 111 -9.07 18.15 -15.36
N ASP A 112 -8.60 18.56 -16.54
CA ASP A 112 -8.52 19.97 -16.91
C ASP A 112 -9.80 20.46 -17.58
N ASN A 113 -9.93 21.77 -17.82
CA ASN A 113 -11.09 22.38 -18.45
C ASN A 113 -11.36 21.89 -19.89
N GLU A 114 -10.43 21.21 -20.53
CA GLU A 114 -10.60 20.59 -21.84
C GLU A 114 -11.10 19.13 -21.73
N GLY A 115 -11.32 18.64 -20.50
CA GLY A 115 -11.73 17.27 -20.21
C GLY A 115 -10.61 16.24 -20.35
N LYS A 116 -9.35 16.68 -20.40
CA LYS A 116 -8.19 15.79 -20.43
C LYS A 116 -7.91 15.21 -19.05
N ARG A 117 -7.88 13.89 -18.95
CA ARG A 117 -7.69 13.14 -17.72
C ARG A 117 -6.27 12.65 -17.54
N ILE A 118 -5.68 13.01 -16.43
CA ILE A 118 -4.36 12.56 -16.00
C ILE A 118 -4.55 11.76 -14.71
N VAL A 119 -4.13 10.50 -14.71
CA VAL A 119 -4.33 9.61 -13.56
C VAL A 119 -2.98 9.15 -13.03
N PHE A 120 -2.82 9.15 -11.72
CA PHE A 120 -1.78 8.43 -11.00
C PHE A 120 -2.43 7.32 -10.16
N THR A 121 -1.98 6.09 -10.35
CA THR A 121 -2.57 4.93 -9.66
C THR A 121 -2.33 4.94 -8.16
N GLY A 122 -1.26 5.61 -7.67
CA GLY A 122 -0.67 5.21 -6.39
C GLY A 122 -0.28 3.74 -6.45
N ASP A 123 -0.06 3.14 -5.29
CA ASP A 123 0.14 1.70 -5.18
C ASP A 123 -1.21 1.00 -5.13
N PHE A 124 -1.34 -0.14 -5.83
CA PHE A 124 -2.64 -0.80 -5.93
C PHE A 124 -2.55 -2.29 -6.26
N ARG A 125 -3.56 -3.00 -5.84
CA ARG A 125 -3.91 -4.33 -6.29
C ARG A 125 -5.14 -4.21 -7.20
N ILE A 126 -5.09 -4.84 -8.39
CA ILE A 126 -6.12 -4.65 -9.43
C ILE A 126 -7.50 -5.18 -9.02
N ASP A 127 -7.55 -6.22 -8.16
CA ASP A 127 -8.77 -6.98 -7.87
C ASP A 127 -9.96 -6.12 -7.40
N GLN A 128 -9.70 -5.08 -6.60
CA GLN A 128 -10.73 -4.20 -6.05
C GLN A 128 -10.48 -2.71 -6.34
N THR A 129 -9.55 -2.41 -7.25
CA THR A 129 -9.25 -1.05 -7.69
C THR A 129 -10.05 -0.71 -8.93
N PRO A 130 -10.92 0.32 -8.92
CA PRO A 130 -11.62 0.75 -10.11
C PRO A 130 -10.63 1.25 -11.16
N ILE A 131 -10.78 0.80 -12.38
CA ILE A 131 -9.90 1.22 -13.48
C ILE A 131 -10.44 2.54 -14.06
N LEU A 132 -9.61 3.57 -14.01
CA LEU A 132 -9.96 4.91 -14.45
C LEU A 132 -9.52 5.13 -15.91
N PRO A 133 -10.43 5.50 -16.82
CA PRO A 133 -10.05 5.96 -18.17
C PRO A 133 -9.16 7.20 -18.07
N SER A 134 -8.06 7.23 -18.83
CA SER A 134 -7.11 8.35 -18.80
C SER A 134 -6.52 8.68 -20.17
N ASP A 135 -6.14 9.93 -20.40
CA ASP A 135 -5.30 10.32 -21.54
C ASP A 135 -3.82 10.12 -21.23
N VAL A 136 -3.43 10.42 -19.98
CA VAL A 136 -2.07 10.18 -19.47
C VAL A 136 -2.18 9.40 -18.17
N LEU A 137 -1.46 8.29 -18.09
CA LEU A 137 -1.42 7.43 -16.92
C LEU A 137 -0.01 7.44 -16.34
N VAL A 138 0.11 7.78 -15.05
CA VAL A 138 1.28 7.48 -14.24
C VAL A 138 0.96 6.22 -13.43
N ILE A 139 1.78 5.19 -13.53
CA ILE A 139 1.53 3.88 -12.89
C ILE A 139 2.72 3.41 -12.08
N GLU A 140 2.47 2.80 -10.91
CA GLU A 140 3.49 2.10 -10.14
C GLU A 140 4.15 0.99 -10.96
N ALA A 141 5.34 0.56 -10.56
CA ALA A 141 6.07 -0.49 -11.24
C ALA A 141 6.72 -1.51 -10.28
N THR A 142 6.18 -1.68 -9.07
CA THR A 142 6.73 -2.55 -8.02
C THR A 142 7.01 -3.95 -8.54
N TYR A 143 6.10 -4.51 -9.30
CA TYR A 143 6.24 -5.81 -9.95
C TYR A 143 6.20 -5.69 -11.48
N GLY A 144 6.83 -4.64 -12.02
CA GLY A 144 6.83 -4.30 -13.44
C GLY A 144 7.65 -5.21 -14.36
N SER A 145 8.11 -6.37 -13.88
CA SER A 145 8.89 -7.33 -14.67
C SER A 145 8.12 -8.63 -14.93
N PRO A 146 8.28 -9.24 -16.13
CA PRO A 146 7.58 -10.50 -16.50
C PRO A 146 7.78 -11.66 -15.53
N HIS A 147 8.86 -11.69 -14.75
CA HIS A 147 9.08 -12.73 -13.73
C HIS A 147 8.29 -12.49 -12.44
N CYS A 148 7.68 -11.33 -12.27
CA CYS A 148 6.83 -10.99 -11.14
C CYS A 148 5.36 -11.42 -11.33
N ARG A 149 5.10 -12.53 -11.99
CA ARG A 149 3.77 -13.12 -12.18
C ARG A 149 3.44 -14.11 -11.08
N ARG A 150 2.25 -14.00 -10.48
CA ARG A 150 1.74 -14.93 -9.46
C ARG A 150 0.60 -15.78 -10.03
N ARG A 151 0.86 -17.07 -10.24
CA ARG A 151 -0.17 -18.00 -10.75
C ARG A 151 -1.03 -18.63 -9.64
N PHE A 152 -0.72 -18.36 -8.38
CA PHE A 152 -1.28 -19.02 -7.19
C PHE A 152 -2.05 -18.07 -6.24
N HIS A 153 -2.18 -16.78 -6.54
CA HIS A 153 -2.73 -15.78 -5.60
C HIS A 153 -4.14 -16.10 -5.10
N LYS A 154 -4.98 -16.81 -5.89
CA LYS A 154 -6.32 -17.22 -5.48
C LYS A 154 -6.33 -18.18 -4.29
N ASP A 155 -5.27 -18.94 -4.10
CA ASP A 155 -5.17 -19.95 -3.05
C ASP A 155 -4.43 -19.46 -1.81
N THR A 156 -3.83 -18.27 -1.85
CA THR A 156 -2.97 -17.76 -0.79
C THR A 156 -3.70 -17.59 0.53
N HIS A 157 -4.94 -17.07 0.53
CA HIS A 157 -5.72 -16.87 1.76
C HIS A 157 -6.05 -18.21 2.44
N ASN A 158 -6.55 -19.20 1.71
CA ASN A 158 -6.86 -20.52 2.24
C ASN A 158 -5.60 -21.23 2.75
N SER A 159 -4.50 -21.09 2.00
CA SER A 159 -3.20 -21.64 2.39
C SER A 159 -2.68 -21.02 3.68
N LEU A 160 -2.80 -19.68 3.85
CA LEU A 160 -2.46 -18.98 5.08
C LEU A 160 -3.30 -19.47 6.26
N ILE A 161 -4.62 -19.56 6.11
CA ILE A 161 -5.53 -20.03 7.16
C ILE A 161 -5.13 -21.44 7.61
N THR A 162 -4.98 -22.37 6.66
CA THR A 162 -4.56 -23.76 6.96
C THR A 162 -3.20 -23.82 7.66
N LEU A 163 -2.24 -22.95 7.25
CA LEU A 163 -0.93 -22.88 7.87
C LEU A 163 -1.03 -22.40 9.34
N VAL A 164 -1.84 -21.37 9.59
CA VAL A 164 -2.07 -20.83 10.94
C VAL A 164 -2.75 -21.87 11.84
N GLU A 165 -3.79 -22.55 11.37
CA GLU A 165 -4.46 -23.62 12.11
C GLU A 165 -3.50 -24.76 12.48
N ARG A 166 -2.60 -25.13 11.55
CA ARG A 166 -1.57 -26.11 11.81
C ARG A 166 -0.59 -25.66 12.88
N GLY A 167 -0.19 -24.38 12.84
CA GLY A 167 0.69 -23.78 13.83
C GLY A 167 0.06 -23.73 15.21
N LEU A 168 -1.20 -23.31 15.32
CA LEU A 168 -1.93 -23.22 16.58
C LEU A 168 -2.11 -24.56 17.31
N LYS A 169 -2.09 -25.69 16.59
CA LYS A 169 -2.05 -27.03 17.18
C LYS A 169 -0.70 -27.37 17.85
N GLN A 170 0.35 -26.60 17.55
CA GLN A 170 1.69 -26.79 18.10
C GLN A 170 2.04 -25.73 19.17
N GLY A 171 1.21 -24.69 19.32
CA GLY A 171 1.43 -23.59 20.26
C GLY A 171 1.15 -22.24 19.63
N PRO A 172 1.71 -21.17 20.18
CA PRO A 172 1.56 -19.81 19.64
C PRO A 172 2.14 -19.69 18.22
N VAL A 173 1.48 -18.84 17.40
CA VAL A 173 1.91 -18.52 16.04
C VAL A 173 2.35 -17.05 15.97
N TYR A 174 3.51 -16.80 15.38
CA TYR A 174 4.05 -15.45 15.22
C TYR A 174 4.03 -15.03 13.76
N ILE A 175 3.34 -13.93 13.44
CA ILE A 175 3.19 -13.42 12.09
C ILE A 175 3.91 -12.08 11.97
N PHE A 176 4.75 -11.97 10.93
CA PHE A 176 5.58 -10.81 10.66
C PHE A 176 5.19 -10.18 9.32
N GLY A 177 4.94 -8.88 9.33
CA GLY A 177 4.58 -8.12 8.13
C GLY A 177 4.84 -6.64 8.28
N TYR A 178 4.53 -5.89 7.24
CA TYR A 178 4.50 -4.44 7.28
C TYR A 178 3.10 -3.94 7.65
N ASN A 179 2.99 -2.68 8.07
CA ASN A 179 1.71 -2.05 8.38
C ASN A 179 0.80 -2.04 7.14
N GLY A 180 -0.49 -2.26 7.33
CA GLY A 180 -1.45 -2.56 6.27
C GLY A 180 -1.58 -4.06 6.04
N LYS A 181 -0.50 -4.75 5.71
CA LYS A 181 -0.46 -6.21 5.51
C LYS A 181 -0.76 -7.01 6.77
N ILE A 182 -0.24 -6.56 7.91
CA ILE A 182 -0.59 -7.14 9.23
C ILE A 182 -2.09 -7.08 9.46
N GLN A 183 -2.72 -5.93 9.23
CA GLN A 183 -4.15 -5.72 9.43
C GLN A 183 -5.00 -6.51 8.43
N GLU A 184 -4.53 -6.65 7.18
CA GLU A 184 -5.16 -7.53 6.18
C GLU A 184 -5.15 -9.00 6.65
N VAL A 185 -4.02 -9.50 7.17
CA VAL A 185 -3.94 -10.87 7.71
C VAL A 185 -4.85 -11.05 8.92
N MET A 186 -4.89 -10.09 9.85
CA MET A 186 -5.83 -10.12 10.97
C MET A 186 -7.27 -10.25 10.48
N GLN A 187 -7.67 -9.46 9.47
CA GLN A 187 -9.01 -9.51 8.89
C GLN A 187 -9.30 -10.86 8.21
N ILE A 188 -8.34 -11.41 7.45
CA ILE A 188 -8.47 -12.74 6.82
C ILE A 188 -8.72 -13.81 7.87
N LEU A 189 -7.94 -13.85 8.96
CA LEU A 189 -8.05 -14.83 10.00
C LEU A 189 -9.33 -14.68 10.83
N ASN A 190 -9.73 -13.43 11.12
CA ASN A 190 -10.99 -13.15 11.79
C ASN A 190 -12.21 -13.60 10.94
N ASN A 191 -12.19 -13.33 9.64
CA ASN A 191 -13.24 -13.77 8.72
C ASN A 191 -13.30 -15.30 8.57
N ALA A 192 -12.18 -15.99 8.79
CA ALA A 192 -12.09 -17.45 8.84
C ALA A 192 -12.49 -18.04 10.21
N ASN A 193 -12.98 -17.22 11.15
CA ASN A 193 -13.35 -17.62 12.51
C ASN A 193 -12.19 -18.23 13.32
N ILE A 194 -10.98 -17.74 13.15
CA ILE A 194 -9.84 -18.08 14.01
C ILE A 194 -10.04 -17.36 15.36
N ASN A 195 -10.65 -18.07 16.32
CA ASN A 195 -11.10 -17.53 17.60
C ASN A 195 -10.00 -17.59 18.67
N VAL A 196 -8.81 -17.05 18.41
CA VAL A 196 -7.75 -16.90 19.41
C VAL A 196 -7.40 -15.41 19.56
N PRO A 197 -6.88 -14.98 20.72
CA PRO A 197 -6.43 -13.60 20.90
C PRO A 197 -5.29 -13.25 19.96
N PHE A 198 -5.26 -12.00 19.47
CA PHE A 198 -4.19 -11.41 18.69
C PHE A 198 -3.36 -10.50 19.59
N ILE A 199 -2.16 -10.94 19.96
CA ILE A 199 -1.25 -10.18 20.82
C ILE A 199 -0.36 -9.30 19.95
N VAL A 200 -0.32 -8.01 20.26
CA VAL A 200 0.36 -7.00 19.45
C VAL A 200 1.15 -6.01 20.30
N PRO A 201 2.30 -5.50 19.82
CA PRO A 201 2.97 -4.36 20.43
C PRO A 201 2.18 -3.07 20.21
N GLU A 202 2.47 -2.04 21.00
CA GLU A 202 1.73 -0.78 21.08
C GLU A 202 1.56 -0.09 19.72
N ASN A 203 2.62 -0.04 18.91
CA ASN A 203 2.55 0.58 17.58
C ASN A 203 1.60 -0.16 16.63
N VAL A 204 1.62 -1.50 16.62
CA VAL A 204 0.68 -2.30 15.82
C VAL A 204 -0.74 -2.14 16.35
N TYR A 205 -0.91 -2.08 17.68
CA TYR A 205 -2.21 -1.86 18.32
C TYR A 205 -2.84 -0.55 17.88
N HIS A 206 -2.13 0.56 17.98
CA HIS A 206 -2.67 1.88 17.61
C HIS A 206 -3.07 1.95 16.13
N ILE A 207 -2.25 1.42 15.23
CA ILE A 207 -2.57 1.34 13.80
C ILE A 207 -3.80 0.46 13.56
N SER A 208 -3.88 -0.69 14.24
CA SER A 208 -5.03 -1.61 14.12
C SER A 208 -6.33 -0.98 14.63
N ARG A 209 -6.28 -0.20 15.74
CA ARG A 209 -7.44 0.54 16.24
C ARG A 209 -7.94 1.61 15.26
N VAL A 210 -7.02 2.23 14.50
CA VAL A 210 -7.43 3.12 13.39
C VAL A 210 -8.13 2.33 12.30
N CYS A 211 -7.62 1.17 11.91
CA CYS A 211 -8.27 0.30 10.92
C CYS A 211 -9.69 -0.12 11.36
N GLU A 212 -9.88 -0.48 12.64
CA GLU A 212 -11.21 -0.81 13.18
C GLU A 212 -12.17 0.40 13.16
N LYS A 213 -11.69 1.61 13.47
CA LYS A 213 -12.46 2.86 13.34
C LYS A 213 -12.97 3.07 11.90
N HIS A 214 -12.25 2.56 10.91
CA HIS A 214 -12.63 2.56 9.50
C HIS A 214 -13.29 1.24 9.05
N ASN A 215 -13.95 0.53 9.97
CA ASN A 215 -14.77 -0.66 9.74
C ASN A 215 -14.01 -1.94 9.32
N MET A 216 -12.70 -2.03 9.53
CA MET A 216 -12.01 -3.31 9.41
C MET A 216 -12.30 -4.19 10.64
N ARG A 217 -12.60 -5.47 10.43
CA ARG A 217 -12.87 -6.43 11.52
C ARG A 217 -11.61 -7.25 11.78
N LEU A 218 -10.84 -6.89 12.80
CA LEU A 218 -9.51 -7.46 13.04
C LEU A 218 -9.46 -8.60 14.07
N GLY A 219 -10.57 -8.87 14.77
CA GLY A 219 -10.61 -9.90 15.83
C GLY A 219 -10.29 -9.33 17.22
N LYS A 220 -9.99 -10.24 18.20
CA LYS A 220 -9.71 -9.83 19.59
C LYS A 220 -8.26 -9.36 19.74
N LEU A 221 -8.04 -8.05 19.65
CA LEU A 221 -6.72 -7.43 19.87
C LEU A 221 -6.43 -7.27 21.36
N MET A 222 -5.20 -7.63 21.76
CA MET A 222 -4.66 -7.45 23.11
C MET A 222 -3.27 -6.84 23.04
N LEU A 223 -2.99 -5.87 23.90
CA LEU A 223 -1.62 -5.34 24.04
C LEU A 223 -0.73 -6.37 24.73
N GLN A 224 0.50 -6.54 24.23
CA GLN A 224 1.44 -7.50 24.80
C GLN A 224 1.84 -7.23 26.26
N ASN A 225 1.61 -6.02 26.78
CA ASN A 225 1.89 -5.60 28.16
C ASN A 225 0.64 -5.60 29.05
N GLU A 226 -0.51 -6.08 28.59
CA GLU A 226 -1.69 -6.31 29.43
C GLU A 226 -1.54 -7.59 30.27
N LEU A 227 -2.12 -7.60 31.46
CA LEU A 227 -2.04 -8.73 32.39
C LEU A 227 -2.56 -10.03 31.77
N GLU A 228 -3.69 -9.96 31.07
CA GLU A 228 -4.28 -11.11 30.35
C GLU A 228 -3.32 -11.67 29.28
N ALA A 229 -2.57 -10.82 28.59
CA ALA A 229 -1.59 -11.24 27.59
C ALA A 229 -0.43 -12.00 28.25
N PHE A 230 0.08 -11.50 29.39
CA PHE A 230 1.11 -12.20 30.18
C PHE A 230 0.64 -13.59 30.62
N GLU A 231 -0.59 -13.74 31.09
CA GLU A 231 -1.13 -15.05 31.49
C GLU A 231 -1.19 -16.03 30.31
N LEU A 232 -1.54 -15.56 29.10
CA LEU A 232 -1.54 -16.40 27.90
C LEU A 232 -0.12 -16.83 27.52
N LEU A 233 0.86 -15.92 27.62
CA LEU A 233 2.26 -16.18 27.35
C LEU A 233 2.84 -17.23 28.32
N GLU A 234 2.59 -17.08 29.64
CA GLU A 234 3.08 -18.00 30.66
C GLU A 234 2.45 -19.41 30.54
N LYS A 235 1.16 -19.47 30.24
CA LYS A 235 0.42 -20.75 30.09
C LYS A 235 0.65 -21.43 28.75
N ASN A 236 1.44 -20.83 27.86
CA ASN A 236 1.64 -21.27 26.46
C ASN A 236 0.31 -21.58 25.76
N SER A 237 -0.72 -20.79 26.08
CA SER A 237 -2.06 -20.92 25.50
C SER A 237 -2.04 -20.52 24.04
N PRO A 238 -2.93 -21.03 23.16
CA PRO A 238 -2.97 -20.63 21.76
C PRO A 238 -3.28 -19.14 21.60
N TYR A 239 -2.43 -18.42 20.89
CA TYR A 239 -2.60 -17.04 20.47
C TYR A 239 -1.85 -16.78 19.17
N ILE A 240 -2.11 -15.65 18.52
CA ILE A 240 -1.33 -15.19 17.37
C ILE A 240 -0.66 -13.88 17.75
N GLY A 241 0.67 -13.85 17.70
CA GLY A 241 1.45 -12.63 17.85
C GLY A 241 1.68 -11.95 16.50
N PHE A 242 1.31 -10.69 16.36
CA PHE A 242 1.57 -9.91 15.14
C PHE A 242 2.61 -8.85 15.39
N TYR A 243 3.68 -8.90 14.60
CA TYR A 243 4.83 -8.02 14.76
C TYR A 243 5.27 -7.43 13.44
N HIS A 244 5.84 -6.22 13.50
CA HIS A 244 6.47 -5.63 12.32
C HIS A 244 7.66 -6.49 11.85
N MET A 245 7.89 -6.56 10.54
CA MET A 245 8.95 -7.39 9.94
C MET A 245 10.34 -7.19 10.59
N HIS A 246 10.69 -5.99 10.99
CA HIS A 246 11.95 -5.68 11.67
C HIS A 246 12.11 -6.35 13.04
N SER A 247 11.03 -6.83 13.65
CA SER A 247 11.05 -7.54 14.94
C SER A 247 11.24 -9.05 14.78
N ARG A 248 11.32 -9.58 13.56
CA ARG A 248 11.37 -11.03 13.28
C ARG A 248 12.50 -11.72 14.03
N ASN A 249 13.68 -11.10 14.11
CA ASN A 249 14.85 -11.69 14.76
C ASN A 249 14.79 -11.70 16.31
N ARG A 250 13.77 -11.07 16.90
CA ARG A 250 13.56 -11.04 18.37
C ARG A 250 12.76 -12.26 18.87
N ILE A 251 12.12 -13.00 17.97
CA ILE A 251 11.34 -14.20 18.29
C ILE A 251 12.19 -15.42 17.93
N GLY A 252 12.38 -16.34 18.87
CA GLY A 252 13.21 -17.54 18.70
C GLY A 252 12.76 -18.46 17.56
N LEU A 253 13.69 -19.22 16.99
CA LEU A 253 13.45 -20.12 15.85
C LEU A 253 12.66 -21.37 16.20
N ASP A 254 12.53 -21.69 17.47
CA ASP A 254 11.73 -22.78 18.03
C ASP A 254 10.21 -22.49 17.97
N ASN A 255 9.83 -21.24 17.75
CA ASN A 255 8.44 -20.83 17.58
C ASN A 255 7.94 -21.03 16.14
N PHE A 256 6.61 -21.17 16.00
CA PHE A 256 5.96 -21.21 14.67
C PHE A 256 5.89 -19.80 14.08
N ARG A 257 6.65 -19.55 13.02
CA ARG A 257 6.91 -18.21 12.47
C ARG A 257 6.46 -18.11 11.03
N ILE A 258 5.67 -17.09 10.73
CA ILE A 258 5.14 -16.81 9.40
C ILE A 258 5.55 -15.39 9.00
N SER A 259 6.32 -15.25 7.94
CA SER A 259 6.64 -13.96 7.32
C SER A 259 5.72 -13.72 6.13
N ILE A 260 5.15 -12.52 6.05
CA ILE A 260 4.28 -12.12 4.94
C ILE A 260 5.09 -11.25 3.98
N SER A 261 5.15 -11.66 2.70
CA SER A 261 5.90 -10.91 1.68
C SER A 261 5.20 -10.93 0.33
N GLY A 262 5.23 -9.81 -0.37
CA GLY A 262 4.81 -9.73 -1.76
C GLY A 262 5.89 -10.18 -2.76
N TRP A 263 7.12 -10.44 -2.31
CA TRP A 263 8.28 -10.82 -3.16
C TRP A 263 8.45 -12.34 -3.35
N GLU A 264 7.44 -13.12 -3.09
CA GLU A 264 7.40 -14.53 -3.45
C GLU A 264 6.47 -14.72 -4.68
N PHE A 265 6.99 -15.32 -5.75
CA PHE A 265 6.31 -15.45 -7.03
C PHE A 265 6.08 -16.89 -7.48
N TYR A 266 6.65 -17.89 -6.76
CA TYR A 266 6.65 -19.29 -7.19
C TYR A 266 5.64 -20.15 -6.45
N SER A 267 5.33 -19.81 -5.19
CA SER A 267 4.39 -20.60 -4.38
C SER A 267 3.63 -19.72 -3.38
N ALA A 268 2.39 -20.10 -3.05
CA ALA A 268 1.59 -19.41 -2.04
C ALA A 268 2.26 -19.47 -0.64
N ILE A 269 2.90 -20.59 -0.33
CA ILE A 269 3.67 -20.80 0.91
C ILE A 269 5.00 -21.46 0.55
N ARG A 270 6.07 -20.93 1.12
CA ARG A 270 7.41 -21.54 1.08
C ARG A 270 7.91 -21.77 2.50
N GLN A 271 8.27 -23.01 2.83
CA GLN A 271 8.94 -23.32 4.08
C GLN A 271 10.39 -22.86 3.99
N THR A 272 10.87 -22.05 4.94
CA THR A 272 12.22 -21.46 4.97
C THR A 272 13.08 -21.99 6.13
N GLY A 273 12.48 -22.73 7.05
CA GLY A 273 13.11 -23.38 8.19
C GLY A 273 12.18 -24.43 8.78
N GLU A 274 12.56 -25.10 9.87
CA GLU A 274 11.78 -26.17 10.48
C GLU A 274 10.36 -25.72 10.85
N LYS A 275 10.25 -24.55 11.50
CA LYS A 275 8.98 -23.90 11.88
C LYS A 275 8.83 -22.51 11.27
N GLU A 276 9.55 -22.24 10.19
CA GLU A 276 9.51 -20.94 9.49
C GLU A 276 8.90 -21.05 8.10
N TYR A 277 8.00 -20.13 7.81
CA TYR A 277 7.25 -20.09 6.56
C TYR A 277 7.21 -18.67 6.01
N LEU A 278 7.25 -18.56 4.68
CA LEU A 278 6.99 -17.35 3.94
C LEU A 278 5.65 -17.52 3.19
N VAL A 279 4.73 -16.59 3.39
CA VAL A 279 3.43 -16.53 2.70
C VAL A 279 3.45 -15.40 1.69
N ALA A 280 3.11 -15.74 0.46
CA ALA A 280 3.10 -14.83 -0.69
C ALA A 280 1.83 -13.98 -0.74
N LEU A 281 1.67 -13.06 0.22
CA LEU A 281 0.55 -12.11 0.22
C LEU A 281 1.05 -10.72 -0.18
N SER A 282 0.45 -10.16 -1.21
CA SER A 282 0.80 -8.85 -1.77
C SER A 282 -0.38 -7.90 -1.76
N ASP A 283 -0.09 -6.66 -1.51
CA ASP A 283 -0.96 -5.49 -1.63
C ASP A 283 -0.70 -4.70 -2.94
N HIS A 284 0.13 -5.23 -3.85
CA HIS A 284 0.37 -4.68 -5.18
C HIS A 284 -0.08 -5.65 -6.26
N SER A 285 -0.43 -5.12 -7.41
CA SER A 285 -0.66 -5.88 -8.63
C SER A 285 0.61 -6.59 -9.06
N ASP A 286 0.47 -7.81 -9.53
CA ASP A 286 1.55 -8.49 -10.23
C ASP A 286 1.73 -7.92 -11.65
N PHE A 287 2.69 -8.45 -12.41
CA PHE A 287 3.00 -7.96 -13.75
C PHE A 287 1.78 -7.97 -14.68
N ASP A 288 1.00 -9.04 -14.66
CA ASP A 288 -0.18 -9.16 -15.54
C ASP A 288 -1.28 -8.18 -15.10
N GLY A 289 -1.47 -7.97 -13.81
CA GLY A 289 -2.40 -6.96 -13.28
C GLY A 289 -2.02 -5.52 -13.67
N LEU A 290 -0.72 -5.18 -13.66
CA LEU A 290 -0.25 -3.87 -14.13
C LEU A 290 -0.55 -3.66 -15.62
N LEU A 291 -0.26 -4.64 -16.48
CA LEU A 291 -0.59 -4.56 -17.90
C LEU A 291 -2.10 -4.48 -18.14
N GLU A 292 -2.89 -5.24 -17.37
CA GLU A 292 -4.35 -5.23 -17.48
C GLU A 292 -4.95 -3.87 -17.12
N TYR A 293 -4.42 -3.20 -16.07
CA TYR A 293 -4.83 -1.84 -15.73
C TYR A 293 -4.59 -0.89 -16.91
N VAL A 294 -3.39 -0.89 -17.49
CA VAL A 294 -3.04 -0.05 -18.65
C VAL A 294 -3.97 -0.33 -19.82
N ARG A 295 -4.21 -1.61 -20.13
CA ARG A 295 -5.08 -2.04 -21.23
C ARG A 295 -6.50 -1.52 -21.11
N GLN A 296 -7.08 -1.53 -19.90
CA GLN A 296 -8.44 -1.09 -19.65
C GLN A 296 -8.56 0.42 -19.51
N SER A 297 -7.56 1.10 -18.94
CA SER A 297 -7.51 2.56 -18.82
C SER A 297 -7.38 3.28 -20.16
N LYS A 298 -6.82 2.60 -21.18
CA LYS A 298 -6.65 3.07 -22.58
C LYS A 298 -5.95 4.42 -22.71
N PRO A 299 -4.82 4.66 -22.04
CA PRO A 299 -4.13 5.95 -22.11
C PRO A 299 -3.44 6.14 -23.48
N LYS A 300 -3.25 7.39 -23.87
CA LYS A 300 -2.40 7.77 -25.02
C LYS A 300 -0.92 7.74 -24.67
N LEU A 301 -0.59 7.99 -23.39
CA LEU A 301 0.76 7.98 -22.84
C LEU A 301 0.76 7.32 -21.46
N VAL A 302 1.71 6.43 -21.22
CA VAL A 302 2.00 5.86 -19.90
C VAL A 302 3.35 6.37 -19.40
N ILE A 303 3.40 6.79 -18.15
CA ILE A 303 4.62 7.07 -17.41
C ILE A 303 4.72 6.01 -16.31
N THR A 304 5.74 5.19 -16.31
CA THR A 304 6.00 4.24 -15.24
C THR A 304 6.85 4.89 -14.16
N ASP A 305 6.45 4.80 -12.89
CA ASP A 305 7.24 5.30 -11.77
C ASP A 305 8.53 4.48 -11.64
N ASN A 306 9.66 5.15 -11.90
CA ASN A 306 11.00 4.57 -11.85
C ASN A 306 11.81 5.13 -10.67
N PHE A 307 11.17 5.83 -9.74
CA PHE A 307 11.82 6.35 -8.54
C PHE A 307 11.79 5.35 -7.40
N ARG A 308 10.63 4.68 -7.16
CA ARG A 308 10.42 3.81 -5.99
C ARG A 308 10.88 2.37 -6.21
N VAL A 309 11.09 1.97 -7.47
CA VAL A 309 11.34 0.56 -7.84
C VAL A 309 12.25 0.44 -9.06
N HIS A 310 12.91 -0.74 -9.19
CA HIS A 310 13.85 -1.01 -10.30
C HIS A 310 13.18 -1.40 -11.63
N TYR A 311 11.87 -1.59 -11.68
CA TYR A 311 11.20 -2.17 -12.86
C TYR A 311 10.44 -1.17 -13.72
N GLY A 312 10.57 0.14 -13.47
CA GLY A 312 9.90 1.16 -14.27
C GLY A 312 10.27 1.08 -15.77
N GLU A 313 11.55 0.99 -16.10
CA GLU A 313 12.00 0.85 -17.50
C GLU A 313 11.53 -0.45 -18.15
N THR A 314 11.60 -1.55 -17.40
CA THR A 314 11.12 -2.86 -17.85
C THR A 314 9.63 -2.82 -18.17
N LEU A 315 8.82 -2.28 -17.24
CA LEU A 315 7.38 -2.15 -17.44
C LEU A 315 7.06 -1.26 -18.65
N ALA A 316 7.71 -0.12 -18.81
CA ALA A 316 7.51 0.75 -19.97
C ALA A 316 7.82 0.04 -21.29
N LYS A 317 8.89 -0.76 -21.33
CA LYS A 317 9.26 -1.59 -22.50
C LYS A 317 8.17 -2.64 -22.79
N GLU A 318 7.71 -3.35 -21.79
CA GLU A 318 6.70 -4.40 -21.94
C GLU A 318 5.32 -3.84 -22.33
N ILE A 319 4.93 -2.66 -21.82
CA ILE A 319 3.73 -1.92 -22.24
C ILE A 319 3.78 -1.63 -23.75
N ARG A 320 4.88 -1.03 -24.23
CA ARG A 320 5.05 -0.77 -25.68
C ARG A 320 4.96 -2.03 -26.51
N LYS A 321 5.60 -3.10 -26.05
CA LYS A 321 5.65 -4.40 -26.75
C LYS A 321 4.30 -5.11 -26.83
N HIS A 322 3.56 -5.15 -25.72
CA HIS A 322 2.34 -5.95 -25.61
C HIS A 322 1.07 -5.19 -25.97
N LEU A 323 1.06 -3.86 -25.72
CA LEU A 323 -0.14 -3.04 -25.89
C LEU A 323 -0.03 -2.01 -27.01
N GLY A 324 1.18 -1.79 -27.56
CA GLY A 324 1.40 -0.76 -28.60
C GLY A 324 1.22 0.68 -28.11
N ILE A 325 1.12 0.90 -26.81
CA ILE A 325 0.89 2.22 -26.20
C ILE A 325 2.24 2.88 -25.92
N THR A 326 2.34 4.19 -26.20
CA THR A 326 3.55 4.96 -25.84
C THR A 326 3.76 4.92 -24.34
N ALA A 327 4.94 4.47 -23.91
CA ALA A 327 5.29 4.37 -22.51
C ALA A 327 6.75 4.80 -22.26
N VAL A 328 6.97 5.54 -21.17
CA VAL A 328 8.31 6.03 -20.75
C VAL A 328 8.47 5.82 -19.25
N ALA A 329 9.67 5.51 -18.81
CA ALA A 329 10.01 5.47 -17.39
C ALA A 329 10.54 6.84 -16.93
N LEU A 330 10.06 7.32 -15.80
CA LEU A 330 10.54 8.55 -15.17
C LEU A 330 10.71 8.34 -13.66
N PRO A 331 11.76 8.95 -13.06
CA PRO A 331 12.86 9.68 -13.72
C PRO A 331 13.70 8.75 -14.59
N LYS A 332 14.44 9.33 -15.55
CA LYS A 332 15.30 8.54 -16.46
C LYS A 332 16.47 7.86 -15.75
N ASN A 333 16.99 8.50 -14.70
CA ASN A 333 18.03 7.92 -13.85
C ASN A 333 17.36 7.43 -12.57
N SER A 334 17.24 6.12 -12.36
CA SER A 334 16.85 5.59 -11.07
C SER A 334 17.98 5.79 -10.07
N LEU A 335 17.63 6.17 -8.83
CA LEU A 335 18.60 6.32 -7.73
C LEU A 335 19.06 4.97 -7.15
N PHE A 336 18.63 3.85 -7.73
CA PHE A 336 18.91 2.47 -7.25
C PHE A 336 19.61 1.65 -8.32
#